data_69c8578f1561092dde8e56b32e3323e3
#
_entry.id   69c8578f1561092dde8e56b32e3323e3
#
_cell.length_a   1.000
_cell.length_b   1.000
_cell.length_c   1.000
_cell.angle_alpha   90.00
_cell.angle_beta   90.00
_cell.angle_gamma   90.00
#
_symmetry.space_group_name_H-M   'P 1'
#
loop_
_entity.id
_entity.type
_entity.pdbx_description
1 polymer ?
#
loop_
_entity_poly.entity_id
_entity_poly.type
_entity_poly.pdbx_seq_one_letter_code
_entity_poly.pdbx_strand_id
1 'polypeptide(L)'
;MSKGIRVRKDDMVKVIGGKDAGKTGRVLRTEPKRSFVYVEGLNMVKRHEKPRPVQDVQKAGQQLGGIVDKEGPIHVSNVMVLDPKDNKPTRVGMRRDKGGKRERYAKRSGVSI
;
A
#
# COMPACT_ATOMS: atom_id res chain seq x y z
N MET A 1 0.20 -21.82 6.42
CA MET A 1 -0.64 -21.38 5.32
C MET A 1 -0.62 -19.87 5.22
N SER A 2 -0.16 -19.36 4.10
CA SER A 2 -0.10 -17.93 3.96
C SER A 2 -1.51 -17.42 3.73
N LYS A 3 -1.96 -16.65 4.67
CA LYS A 3 -3.19 -15.90 4.47
C LYS A 3 -2.82 -14.65 3.69
N GLY A 4 -3.41 -14.47 2.53
CA GLY A 4 -3.26 -13.22 1.82
C GLY A 4 -3.67 -12.06 2.72
N ILE A 5 -3.05 -10.92 2.51
CA ILE A 5 -3.46 -9.71 3.22
C ILE A 5 -4.76 -9.19 2.61
N ARG A 6 -5.59 -8.58 3.43
CA ARG A 6 -6.90 -8.07 2.98
C ARG A 6 -6.84 -6.69 2.35
N VAL A 7 -5.72 -5.99 2.51
CA VAL A 7 -5.46 -4.72 1.86
C VAL A 7 -5.01 -4.99 0.42
N ARG A 8 -5.53 -4.24 -0.53
CA ARG A 8 -5.20 -4.37 -1.95
C ARG A 8 -4.73 -3.06 -2.53
N LYS A 9 -4.08 -3.16 -3.69
CA LYS A 9 -3.70 -1.98 -4.48
C LYS A 9 -4.92 -1.07 -4.69
N ASP A 10 -4.69 0.22 -4.62
CA ASP A 10 -5.67 1.30 -4.77
C ASP A 10 -6.64 1.46 -3.60
N ASP A 11 -6.49 0.67 -2.53
CA ASP A 11 -7.26 0.90 -1.31
C ASP A 11 -6.81 2.20 -0.64
N MET A 12 -7.77 2.96 -0.13
CA MET A 12 -7.47 4.09 0.75
C MET A 12 -7.31 3.57 2.16
N VAL A 13 -6.18 3.89 2.77
CA VAL A 13 -5.83 3.41 4.11
C VAL A 13 -5.38 4.55 5.00
N LYS A 14 -5.49 4.32 6.30
CA LYS A 14 -4.91 5.20 7.33
C LYS A 14 -3.84 4.44 8.08
N VAL A 15 -2.69 5.07 8.27
CA VAL A 15 -1.62 4.49 9.08
C VAL A 15 -1.96 4.72 10.55
N ILE A 16 -1.98 3.63 11.32
CA ILE A 16 -2.37 3.66 12.74
C ILE A 16 -1.20 3.50 13.68
N GLY A 17 -0.01 3.18 13.17
CA GLY A 17 1.18 3.01 13.98
C GLY A 17 2.45 3.40 13.23
N GLY A 18 3.51 3.68 13.95
CA GLY A 18 4.79 4.07 13.38
C GLY A 18 4.92 5.58 13.20
N LYS A 19 5.95 6.00 12.46
CA LYS A 19 6.27 7.43 12.32
C LYS A 19 5.21 8.23 11.55
N ASP A 20 4.43 7.59 10.70
CA ASP A 20 3.41 8.26 9.89
C ASP A 20 1.99 8.05 10.42
N ALA A 21 1.85 7.65 11.68
CA ALA A 21 0.55 7.42 12.29
C ALA A 21 -0.37 8.64 12.12
N GLY A 22 -1.61 8.37 11.74
CA GLY A 22 -2.61 9.41 11.50
C GLY A 22 -2.70 9.88 10.06
N LYS A 23 -1.74 9.56 9.21
CA LYS A 23 -1.77 9.92 7.80
C LYS A 23 -2.57 8.93 6.99
N THR A 24 -3.16 9.41 5.91
CA THR A 24 -3.93 8.58 4.98
C THR A 24 -3.27 8.59 3.61
N GLY A 25 -3.55 7.56 2.82
CA GLY A 25 -3.02 7.50 1.48
C GLY A 25 -3.57 6.30 0.73
N ARG A 26 -3.22 6.23 -0.55
CA ARG A 26 -3.61 5.13 -1.42
C ARG A 26 -2.51 4.08 -1.46
N VAL A 27 -2.89 2.81 -1.41
CA VAL A 27 -1.95 1.71 -1.52
C VAL A 27 -1.46 1.60 -2.97
N LEU A 28 -0.14 1.69 -3.15
CA LEU A 28 0.48 1.56 -4.46
C LEU A 28 0.68 0.10 -4.86
N ARG A 29 1.10 -0.72 -3.91
CA ARG A 29 1.31 -2.15 -4.11
C ARG A 29 1.37 -2.87 -2.77
N THR A 30 1.28 -4.19 -2.82
CA THR A 30 1.36 -5.04 -1.63
C THR A 30 2.38 -6.14 -1.84
N GLU A 31 2.98 -6.60 -0.75
CA GLU A 31 3.83 -7.78 -0.71
C GLU A 31 3.26 -8.78 0.30
N PRO A 32 2.35 -9.66 -0.11
CA PRO A 32 1.66 -10.57 0.82
C PRO A 32 2.62 -11.50 1.56
N LYS A 33 3.69 -11.94 0.92
CA LYS A 33 4.66 -12.86 1.54
C LYS A 33 5.33 -12.25 2.76
N ARG A 34 5.54 -10.94 2.77
CA ARG A 34 6.19 -10.21 3.87
C ARG A 34 5.21 -9.43 4.71
N SER A 35 3.94 -9.42 4.34
CA SER A 35 2.88 -8.63 4.97
C SER A 35 3.19 -7.13 4.94
N PHE A 36 3.76 -6.65 3.85
CA PHE A 36 4.05 -5.24 3.64
C PHE A 36 3.11 -4.61 2.64
N VAL A 37 2.84 -3.33 2.83
CA VAL A 37 2.14 -2.48 1.88
C VAL A 37 2.94 -1.21 1.65
N TYR A 38 2.80 -0.63 0.47
CA TYR A 38 3.44 0.63 0.10
C TYR A 38 2.34 1.65 -0.16
N VAL A 39 2.36 2.73 0.60
CA VAL A 39 1.31 3.75 0.55
C VAL A 39 1.89 5.02 -0.03
N GLU A 40 1.19 5.60 -0.99
CA GLU A 40 1.63 6.79 -1.71
C GLU A 40 1.97 7.94 -0.75
N GLY A 41 3.18 8.45 -0.87
CA GLY A 41 3.66 9.57 -0.07
C GLY A 41 3.97 9.28 1.39
N LEU A 42 3.85 8.03 1.84
CA LEU A 42 4.07 7.65 3.23
C LEU A 42 5.30 6.76 3.39
N ASN A 43 5.88 6.81 4.58
CA ASN A 43 7.12 6.10 4.92
C ASN A 43 8.22 6.34 3.89
N MET A 44 8.35 7.59 3.48
CA MET A 44 9.34 7.98 2.47
C MET A 44 10.74 7.70 2.98
N VAL A 45 11.51 7.01 2.16
CA VAL A 45 12.91 6.70 2.45
C VAL A 45 13.77 7.19 1.29
N LYS A 46 14.96 7.64 1.61
CA LYS A 46 15.93 8.02 0.60
C LYS A 46 16.75 6.81 0.23
N ARG A 47 16.73 6.45 -1.03
CA ARG A 47 17.54 5.36 -1.55
C ARG A 47 18.68 5.91 -2.36
N HIS A 48 19.86 5.37 -2.07
CA HIS A 48 21.06 5.65 -2.85
C HIS A 48 21.14 4.61 -3.96
N GLU A 49 20.79 5.01 -5.17
CA GLU A 49 20.84 4.10 -6.31
C GLU A 49 22.16 4.24 -7.02
N LYS A 50 22.77 3.11 -7.36
CA LYS A 50 24.01 3.10 -8.12
C LYS A 50 23.72 3.48 -9.57
N PRO A 51 24.58 4.28 -10.21
CA PRO A 51 24.47 4.53 -11.63
C PRO A 51 24.45 3.24 -12.41
N ARG A 52 23.60 3.16 -13.41
CA ARG A 52 23.51 1.99 -14.27
C ARG A 52 24.18 2.28 -15.60
N PRO A 53 24.82 1.28 -16.23
CA PRO A 53 25.26 1.44 -17.59
C PRO A 53 24.07 1.80 -18.47
N VAL A 54 24.24 2.81 -19.31
CA VAL A 54 23.20 3.23 -20.24
C VAL A 54 23.56 2.66 -21.61
N GLN A 55 22.69 1.79 -22.12
CA GLN A 55 22.88 1.23 -23.44
C GLN A 55 22.43 2.18 -24.56
N ASP A 56 21.55 3.11 -24.22
CA ASP A 56 21.07 4.09 -25.15
C ASP A 56 22.02 5.28 -25.15
N VAL A 57 22.65 5.54 -26.29
CA VAL A 57 23.61 6.62 -26.43
C VAL A 57 22.99 7.98 -26.12
N GLN A 58 21.73 8.16 -26.42
CA GLN A 58 21.04 9.43 -26.14
C GLN A 58 20.95 9.73 -24.65
N LYS A 59 21.03 8.71 -23.82
CA LYS A 59 20.97 8.85 -22.36
C LYS A 59 22.34 8.81 -21.71
N ALA A 60 23.40 8.72 -22.49
CA ALA A 60 24.75 8.55 -21.95
C ALA A 60 25.17 9.69 -21.02
N GLY A 61 24.64 10.89 -21.19
CA GLY A 61 24.90 12.01 -20.31
C GLY A 61 24.00 12.10 -19.10
N GLN A 62 23.05 11.19 -18.94
CA GLN A 62 22.13 11.18 -17.83
C GLN A 62 22.58 10.20 -16.76
N GLN A 63 22.55 10.65 -15.53
CA GLN A 63 22.80 9.75 -14.41
C GLN A 63 21.51 9.02 -14.07
N LEU A 64 21.57 7.69 -14.12
CA LEU A 64 20.44 6.83 -13.77
C LEU A 64 20.53 6.35 -12.33
N GLY A 65 21.33 6.99 -11.51
CA GLY A 65 21.47 6.69 -10.11
C GLY A 65 21.41 7.95 -9.29
N GLY A 66 21.67 7.83 -8.01
CA GLY A 66 21.69 8.94 -7.08
C GLY A 66 20.73 8.71 -5.93
N ILE A 67 20.35 9.79 -5.25
CA ILE A 67 19.43 9.74 -4.12
C ILE A 67 18.03 9.97 -4.64
N VAL A 68 17.15 8.99 -4.41
CA VAL A 68 15.73 9.08 -4.79
C VAL A 68 14.87 8.83 -3.56
N ASP A 69 13.74 9.52 -3.52
CA ASP A 69 12.75 9.31 -2.47
C ASP A 69 11.74 8.26 -2.97
N LYS A 70 11.58 7.20 -2.20
CA LYS A 70 10.63 6.14 -2.52
C LYS A 70 9.82 5.80 -1.28
N GLU A 71 8.61 5.32 -1.51
CA GLU A 71 7.80 4.79 -0.43
C GLU A 71 8.44 3.50 0.09
N GLY A 72 8.69 3.45 1.40
CA GLY A 72 9.18 2.27 2.06
C GLY A 72 8.05 1.34 2.48
N PRO A 73 8.40 0.09 2.87
CA PRO A 73 7.40 -0.86 3.29
C PRO A 73 6.79 -0.49 4.64
N ILE A 74 5.48 -0.66 4.74
CA ILE A 74 4.74 -0.52 6.00
C ILE A 74 4.10 -1.87 6.28
N HIS A 75 4.29 -2.39 7.51
CA HIS A 75 3.67 -3.64 7.88
C HIS A 75 2.14 -3.48 7.86
N VAL A 76 1.44 -4.48 7.34
CA VAL A 76 -0.01 -4.40 7.15
C VAL A 76 -0.77 -4.19 8.47
N SER A 77 -0.20 -4.62 9.59
CA SER A 77 -0.80 -4.38 10.91
C SER A 77 -0.83 -2.91 11.30
N ASN A 78 -0.04 -2.07 10.65
CA ASN A 78 0.03 -0.64 10.93
C ASN A 78 -0.88 0.20 10.05
N VAL A 79 -1.68 -0.41 9.21
CA VAL A 79 -2.63 0.29 8.34
C VAL A 79 -4.03 -0.29 8.51
N MET A 80 -5.03 0.54 8.31
CA MET A 80 -6.43 0.12 8.25
C MET A 80 -7.08 0.75 7.02
N VAL A 81 -7.89 -0.04 6.34
CA VAL A 81 -8.66 0.45 5.19
C VAL A 81 -9.69 1.47 5.68
N LEU A 82 -9.90 2.53 4.92
CA LEU A 82 -10.92 3.51 5.22
C LEU A 82 -12.28 3.01 4.76
N ASP A 83 -13.27 3.15 5.63
CA ASP A 83 -14.65 2.81 5.30
C ASP A 83 -15.17 3.80 4.27
N PRO A 84 -15.65 3.33 3.11
CA PRO A 84 -16.11 4.25 2.06
C PRO A 84 -17.32 5.08 2.48
N LYS A 85 -18.05 4.66 3.50
CA LYS A 85 -19.20 5.40 3.96
C LYS A 85 -18.87 6.70 4.69
N ASP A 86 -17.86 6.67 5.57
CA ASP A 86 -17.53 7.82 6.40
C ASP A 86 -16.03 8.12 6.50
N ASN A 87 -15.20 7.44 5.70
CA ASN A 87 -13.75 7.61 5.65
C ASN A 87 -13.06 7.40 7.00
N LYS A 88 -13.61 6.55 7.84
CA LYS A 88 -12.99 6.17 9.12
C LYS A 88 -12.33 4.80 9.00
N PRO A 89 -11.27 4.55 9.77
CA PRO A 89 -10.59 3.25 9.72
C PRO A 89 -11.55 2.13 10.08
N THR A 90 -11.50 1.05 9.32
CA THR A 90 -12.32 -0.14 9.55
C THR A 90 -11.49 -1.39 9.32
N ARG A 91 -11.92 -2.49 9.90
CA ARG A 91 -11.39 -3.79 9.56
C ARG A 91 -12.12 -4.31 8.33
N VAL A 92 -11.39 -5.07 7.52
CA VAL A 92 -11.93 -5.70 6.33
C VAL A 92 -12.35 -7.12 6.68
N GLY A 93 -13.61 -7.44 6.42
CA GLY A 93 -14.12 -8.80 6.49
C GLY A 93 -14.31 -9.38 5.11
N MET A 94 -14.46 -10.70 5.06
CA MET A 94 -14.76 -11.41 3.83
C MET A 94 -16.11 -12.09 3.98
N ARG A 95 -16.93 -11.96 2.95
CA ARG A 95 -18.23 -12.63 2.88
C ARG A 95 -18.51 -13.02 1.44
N ARG A 96 -19.55 -13.81 1.24
CA ARG A 96 -20.01 -14.13 -0.10
C ARG A 96 -21.17 -13.22 -0.48
N ASP A 97 -21.14 -12.74 -1.72
CA ASP A 97 -22.25 -11.95 -2.26
C ASP A 97 -23.40 -12.88 -2.69
N LYS A 98 -24.44 -12.31 -3.26
CA LYS A 98 -25.62 -13.06 -3.73
C LYS A 98 -25.25 -14.07 -4.83
N GLY A 99 -24.22 -13.79 -5.61
CA GLY A 99 -23.74 -14.68 -6.65
C GLY A 99 -22.76 -15.74 -6.17
N GLY A 100 -22.48 -15.81 -4.86
CA GLY A 100 -21.55 -16.74 -4.28
C GLY A 100 -20.09 -16.36 -4.39
N LYS A 101 -19.77 -15.18 -4.92
CA LYS A 101 -18.40 -14.69 -5.02
C LYS A 101 -17.97 -14.08 -3.71
N ARG A 102 -16.68 -14.23 -3.40
CA ARG A 102 -16.11 -13.62 -2.21
C ARG A 102 -15.98 -12.11 -2.43
N GLU A 103 -16.44 -11.35 -1.45
CA GLU A 103 -16.28 -9.89 -1.47
C GLU A 103 -15.69 -9.42 -0.15
N ARG A 104 -14.98 -8.30 -0.22
CA ARG A 104 -14.52 -7.60 0.96
C ARG A 104 -15.60 -6.64 1.42
N TYR A 105 -15.71 -6.46 2.71
CA TYR A 105 -16.64 -5.46 3.27
C TYR A 105 -16.04 -4.79 4.48
N ALA A 106 -16.48 -3.57 4.74
CA ALA A 106 -16.09 -2.84 5.93
C ALA A 106 -16.89 -3.37 7.12
N LYS A 107 -16.22 -3.94 8.10
CA LYS A 107 -16.91 -4.49 9.27
C LYS A 107 -17.67 -3.44 10.06
N ARG A 108 -17.20 -2.19 9.98
CA ARG A 108 -17.80 -1.07 10.68
C ARG A 108 -19.19 -0.71 10.14
N SER A 109 -19.35 -0.64 8.83
CA SER A 109 -20.60 -0.20 8.19
C SER A 109 -21.33 -1.30 7.44
N GLY A 110 -20.66 -2.40 7.14
CA GLY A 110 -21.21 -3.46 6.31
C GLY A 110 -21.15 -3.17 4.81
N VAL A 111 -20.59 -2.05 4.42
CA VAL A 111 -20.51 -1.65 3.00
C VAL A 111 -19.42 -2.46 2.29
N SER A 112 -19.74 -2.92 1.09
CA SER A 112 -18.77 -3.63 0.24
C SER A 112 -17.63 -2.69 -0.18
N ILE A 113 -16.44 -3.23 -0.15
CA ILE A 113 -15.23 -2.48 -0.52
C ILE A 113 -14.72 -2.90 -1.89
#